data_e7ed4bfb5ccb27dec38efbd2172c1075
#
_entry.id   e7ed4bfb5ccb27dec38efbd2172c1075
#
_cell.length_a   1.000
_cell.length_b   1.000
_cell.length_c   1.000
_cell.angle_alpha   90.00
_cell.angle_beta   90.00
_cell.angle_gamma   90.00
#
_symmetry.space_group_name_H-M   'P 1'
#
loop_
_entity.id
_entity.type
_entity.pdbx_description
1 polymer ?
#
loop_
_entity_poly.entity_id
_entity_poly.type
_entity_poly.pdbx_seq_one_letter_code
_entity_poly.pdbx_strand_id
1 'polypeptide(L)'
;LVVDQGVITGVGLATNVTIPEGATVVDLTGKTVMPTLVDLHGHVGFVDDLSFDNANYTRENITDQLDRYAYHGVGTIVSLGTDSGDLAFEIQVDQQAGTLGGARLHTAFRGIARPDAGPGAPTMRPTAFGASTEEEARALVAEIAETNADFLKIWVDDRGGSVEKLGRDLYGPIIEAAHEHDLQVIAHIFFAEDARQLVDAGVDGFAHLARDVEMDDELVAAIVEHDVFVMPNLAVSERGRNAEPPA
;
A
#
# COMPACT_ATOMS: atom_id res chain seq x y z
N LEU A 1 31.16 4.48 -0.23
CA LEU A 1 30.11 3.53 0.14
C LEU A 1 30.54 2.14 -0.35
N VAL A 2 30.50 1.14 0.55
CA VAL A 2 30.72 -0.29 0.21
C VAL A 2 29.42 -1.02 0.54
N VAL A 3 28.95 -1.83 -0.39
CA VAL A 3 27.76 -2.67 -0.24
C VAL A 3 28.18 -4.12 -0.48
N ASP A 4 27.81 -5.00 0.43
CA ASP A 4 28.01 -6.43 0.31
C ASP A 4 26.71 -7.17 0.64
N GLN A 5 26.27 -8.05 -0.26
CA GLN A 5 25.02 -8.80 -0.14
C GLN A 5 23.80 -7.93 0.21
N GLY A 6 23.69 -6.74 -0.39
CA GLY A 6 22.59 -5.80 -0.15
C GLY A 6 22.70 -4.98 1.13
N VAL A 7 23.76 -5.16 1.92
CA VAL A 7 24.00 -4.43 3.18
C VAL A 7 25.12 -3.41 3.00
N ILE A 8 24.94 -2.19 3.53
CA ILE A 8 25.97 -1.17 3.58
C ILE A 8 26.98 -1.57 4.68
N THR A 9 28.21 -1.97 4.27
CA THR A 9 29.27 -2.42 5.16
C THR A 9 30.34 -1.38 5.42
N GLY A 10 30.41 -0.31 4.60
CA GLY A 10 31.38 0.76 4.77
C GLY A 10 30.89 2.10 4.22
N VAL A 11 31.06 3.16 5.02
CA VAL A 11 30.79 4.55 4.63
C VAL A 11 31.95 5.43 5.04
N GLY A 12 32.43 6.28 4.16
CA GLY A 12 33.51 7.22 4.49
C GLY A 12 34.08 7.91 3.26
N LEU A 13 35.16 8.67 3.49
CA LEU A 13 35.94 9.27 2.40
C LEU A 13 36.57 8.15 1.55
N ALA A 14 36.64 8.33 0.25
CA ALA A 14 37.21 7.34 -0.68
C ALA A 14 38.64 6.92 -0.31
N THR A 15 39.38 7.81 0.35
CA THR A 15 40.74 7.53 0.84
C THR A 15 40.79 6.64 2.09
N ASN A 16 39.67 6.51 2.82
CA ASN A 16 39.58 5.85 4.11
C ASN A 16 38.76 4.54 4.07
N VAL A 17 38.07 4.31 2.96
CA VAL A 17 37.26 3.10 2.76
C VAL A 17 38.07 2.07 1.99
N THR A 18 38.26 0.89 2.60
CA THR A 18 38.92 -0.23 1.92
C THR A 18 37.96 -0.84 0.90
N ILE A 19 38.39 -0.90 -0.36
CA ILE A 19 37.65 -1.59 -1.41
C ILE A 19 37.96 -3.09 -1.30
N PRO A 20 36.96 -3.96 -1.11
CA PRO A 20 37.18 -5.41 -1.06
C PRO A 20 37.77 -5.92 -2.39
N GLU A 21 38.57 -6.97 -2.32
CA GLU A 21 39.09 -7.62 -3.54
C GLU A 21 37.92 -8.20 -4.35
N GLY A 22 37.92 -7.96 -5.64
CA GLY A 22 36.85 -8.41 -6.56
C GLY A 22 35.59 -7.55 -6.57
N ALA A 23 35.54 -6.46 -5.79
CA ALA A 23 34.38 -5.56 -5.79
C ALA A 23 34.24 -4.83 -7.14
N THR A 24 33.02 -4.71 -7.63
CA THR A 24 32.68 -3.83 -8.76
C THR A 24 32.71 -2.38 -8.28
N VAL A 25 33.54 -1.55 -8.92
CA VAL A 25 33.61 -0.12 -8.60
C VAL A 25 32.78 0.68 -9.59
N VAL A 26 31.85 1.48 -9.08
CA VAL A 26 31.02 2.41 -9.86
C VAL A 26 31.47 3.83 -9.52
N ASP A 27 31.95 4.59 -10.51
CA ASP A 27 32.29 5.99 -10.33
C ASP A 27 31.02 6.87 -10.35
N LEU A 28 30.71 7.42 -9.21
CA LEU A 28 29.58 8.33 -9.00
C LEU A 28 30.05 9.73 -8.62
N THR A 29 31.28 10.13 -9.05
CA THR A 29 31.84 11.45 -8.78
C THR A 29 30.88 12.56 -9.19
N GLY A 30 30.59 13.48 -8.26
CA GLY A 30 29.62 14.57 -8.45
C GLY A 30 28.15 14.18 -8.38
N LYS A 31 27.85 12.94 -8.03
CA LYS A 31 26.48 12.46 -7.80
C LYS A 31 26.19 12.33 -6.31
N THR A 32 24.92 12.44 -5.95
CA THR A 32 24.40 12.09 -4.63
C THR A 32 23.79 10.69 -4.71
N VAL A 33 24.14 9.83 -3.75
CA VAL A 33 23.55 8.50 -3.59
C VAL A 33 22.56 8.55 -2.43
N MET A 34 21.37 8.06 -2.66
CA MET A 34 20.32 7.95 -1.65
C MET A 34 19.65 6.58 -1.75
N PRO A 35 18.98 6.11 -0.70
CA PRO A 35 18.09 4.95 -0.81
C PRO A 35 17.04 5.17 -1.89
N THR A 36 16.54 4.08 -2.49
CA THR A 36 15.40 4.16 -3.40
C THR A 36 14.15 4.65 -2.66
N LEU A 37 13.25 5.29 -3.40
CA LEU A 37 11.94 5.66 -2.87
C LEU A 37 11.09 4.40 -2.63
N VAL A 38 10.18 4.49 -1.67
CA VAL A 38 9.19 3.45 -1.38
C VAL A 38 7.81 4.06 -1.57
N ASP A 39 6.99 3.47 -2.44
CA ASP A 39 5.58 3.82 -2.59
C ASP A 39 4.74 2.83 -1.77
N LEU A 40 4.18 3.32 -0.68
CA LEU A 40 3.38 2.50 0.24
C LEU A 40 1.91 2.38 -0.16
N HIS A 41 1.47 3.10 -1.22
CA HIS A 41 0.07 3.08 -1.63
C HIS A 41 -0.07 3.18 -3.15
N GLY A 42 0.11 2.08 -3.83
CA GLY A 42 -0.18 1.93 -5.25
C GLY A 42 -1.29 0.91 -5.52
N HIS A 43 -1.68 0.84 -6.78
CA HIS A 43 -2.58 -0.17 -7.34
C HIS A 43 -2.03 -0.55 -8.71
N VAL A 44 -1.23 -1.60 -8.77
CA VAL A 44 -0.56 -2.03 -10.00
C VAL A 44 -1.51 -2.80 -10.93
N GLY A 45 -1.22 -2.75 -12.23
CA GLY A 45 -1.90 -3.58 -13.23
C GLY A 45 -3.20 -3.02 -13.81
N PHE A 46 -3.69 -1.84 -13.36
CA PHE A 46 -4.96 -1.28 -13.84
C PHE A 46 -4.80 -0.30 -15.00
N VAL A 47 -3.65 0.34 -15.11
CA VAL A 47 -3.35 1.30 -16.19
C VAL A 47 -2.60 0.58 -17.29
N ASP A 48 -3.13 0.65 -18.52
CA ASP A 48 -2.42 0.24 -19.72
C ASP A 48 -2.64 1.34 -20.76
N ASP A 49 -1.57 2.05 -21.11
CA ASP A 49 -1.57 3.24 -21.95
C ASP A 49 -2.58 4.30 -21.44
N LEU A 50 -3.70 4.50 -22.14
CA LEU A 50 -4.79 5.39 -21.76
C LEU A 50 -6.00 4.66 -21.17
N SER A 51 -5.93 3.35 -21.06
CA SER A 51 -6.98 2.50 -20.48
C SER A 51 -6.78 2.39 -18.96
N PHE A 52 -7.89 2.44 -18.22
CA PHE A 52 -7.92 2.14 -16.78
C PHE A 52 -9.04 1.12 -16.56
N ASP A 53 -8.65 -0.15 -16.47
CA ASP A 53 -9.61 -1.27 -16.38
C ASP A 53 -9.01 -2.45 -15.61
N ASN A 54 -9.88 -3.26 -14.98
CA ASN A 54 -9.51 -4.50 -14.32
C ASN A 54 -8.99 -5.55 -15.31
N ALA A 55 -9.41 -5.49 -16.58
CA ALA A 55 -8.91 -6.37 -17.63
C ALA A 55 -7.42 -6.18 -17.94
N ASN A 56 -6.85 -5.05 -17.55
CA ASN A 56 -5.41 -4.76 -17.70
C ASN A 56 -4.55 -5.46 -16.64
N TYR A 57 -5.16 -6.13 -15.64
CA TYR A 57 -4.45 -6.82 -14.58
C TYR A 57 -3.81 -8.11 -15.12
N THR A 58 -2.69 -7.95 -15.81
CA THR A 58 -1.92 -9.01 -16.45
C THR A 58 -0.47 -8.98 -15.95
N ARG A 59 0.20 -10.13 -16.02
CA ARG A 59 1.60 -10.24 -15.64
C ARG A 59 2.48 -9.26 -16.43
N GLU A 60 2.27 -9.16 -17.72
CA GLU A 60 3.04 -8.27 -18.61
C GLU A 60 2.90 -6.81 -18.19
N ASN A 61 1.66 -6.35 -17.97
CA ASN A 61 1.40 -4.96 -17.58
C ASN A 61 1.94 -4.65 -16.18
N ILE A 62 1.79 -5.56 -15.21
CA ILE A 62 2.34 -5.37 -13.87
C ILE A 62 3.85 -5.28 -13.92
N THR A 63 4.53 -6.19 -14.63
CA THR A 63 6.00 -6.18 -14.72
C THR A 63 6.53 -4.93 -15.42
N ASP A 64 5.86 -4.45 -16.48
CA ASP A 64 6.20 -3.18 -17.13
C ASP A 64 6.05 -1.99 -16.15
N GLN A 65 4.99 -1.96 -15.35
CA GLN A 65 4.82 -0.92 -14.34
C GLN A 65 5.90 -1.00 -13.25
N LEU A 66 6.28 -2.19 -12.77
CA LEU A 66 7.37 -2.36 -11.81
C LEU A 66 8.71 -1.86 -12.36
N ASP A 67 8.99 -2.10 -13.64
CA ASP A 67 10.16 -1.58 -14.32
C ASP A 67 10.13 -0.05 -14.43
N ARG A 68 8.98 0.54 -14.73
CA ARG A 68 8.81 2.02 -14.74
C ARG A 68 9.02 2.62 -13.36
N TYR A 69 8.49 2.01 -12.29
CA TYR A 69 8.76 2.43 -10.91
C TYR A 69 10.26 2.44 -10.63
N ALA A 70 10.96 1.34 -10.92
CA ALA A 70 12.41 1.22 -10.73
C ALA A 70 13.19 2.25 -11.56
N TYR A 71 12.79 2.48 -12.83
CA TYR A 71 13.39 3.49 -13.70
C TYR A 71 13.31 4.90 -13.09
N HIS A 72 12.22 5.22 -12.39
CA HIS A 72 12.03 6.51 -11.72
C HIS A 72 12.57 6.54 -10.28
N GLY A 73 13.33 5.52 -9.85
CA GLY A 73 13.99 5.49 -8.55
C GLY A 73 13.10 4.99 -7.41
N VAL A 74 11.91 4.47 -7.70
CA VAL A 74 11.06 3.77 -6.71
C VAL A 74 11.45 2.30 -6.69
N GLY A 75 12.12 1.88 -5.64
CA GLY A 75 12.63 0.50 -5.51
C GLY A 75 11.65 -0.48 -4.90
N THR A 76 10.56 0.01 -4.31
CA THR A 76 9.54 -0.82 -3.65
C THR A 76 8.18 -0.17 -3.79
N ILE A 77 7.15 -0.98 -4.05
CA ILE A 77 5.75 -0.56 -4.09
C ILE A 77 4.87 -1.55 -3.33
N VAL A 78 3.88 -1.03 -2.60
CA VAL A 78 2.80 -1.81 -2.00
C VAL A 78 1.55 -1.68 -2.87
N SER A 79 1.10 -2.77 -3.50
CA SER A 79 -0.22 -2.85 -4.13
C SER A 79 -1.27 -3.07 -3.05
N LEU A 80 -2.07 -2.03 -2.79
CA LEU A 80 -2.82 -1.93 -1.54
C LEU A 80 -4.28 -2.38 -1.68
N GLY A 81 -4.48 -3.71 -1.71
CA GLY A 81 -5.78 -4.35 -1.53
C GLY A 81 -6.62 -4.56 -2.79
N THR A 82 -6.04 -4.47 -3.98
CA THR A 82 -6.76 -4.58 -5.25
C THR A 82 -6.26 -5.72 -6.15
N ASP A 83 -5.32 -6.52 -5.67
CA ASP A 83 -4.77 -7.63 -6.44
C ASP A 83 -5.76 -8.79 -6.49
N SER A 84 -5.72 -9.57 -7.58
CA SER A 84 -6.65 -10.67 -7.81
C SER A 84 -5.90 -11.94 -8.21
N GLY A 85 -6.37 -13.08 -7.72
CA GLY A 85 -5.73 -14.36 -7.97
C GLY A 85 -4.30 -14.41 -7.43
N ASP A 86 -3.47 -15.29 -7.96
CA ASP A 86 -2.13 -15.58 -7.42
C ASP A 86 -1.02 -14.73 -8.07
N LEU A 87 -1.36 -13.89 -9.03
CA LEU A 87 -0.39 -13.22 -9.89
C LEU A 87 0.62 -12.34 -9.13
N ALA A 88 0.17 -11.58 -8.12
CA ALA A 88 1.07 -10.76 -7.30
C ALA A 88 2.07 -11.64 -6.53
N PHE A 89 1.60 -12.77 -5.97
CA PHE A 89 2.45 -13.73 -5.25
C PHE A 89 3.45 -14.44 -6.16
N GLU A 90 3.04 -14.82 -7.38
CA GLU A 90 3.95 -15.36 -8.39
C GLU A 90 5.07 -14.39 -8.75
N ILE A 91 4.74 -13.10 -8.91
CA ILE A 91 5.72 -12.03 -9.18
C ILE A 91 6.69 -11.89 -7.99
N GLN A 92 6.20 -11.89 -6.75
CA GLN A 92 7.06 -11.86 -5.57
C GLN A 92 8.03 -13.05 -5.52
N VAL A 93 7.56 -14.26 -5.84
CA VAL A 93 8.40 -15.47 -5.91
C VAL A 93 9.51 -15.30 -6.94
N ASP A 94 9.18 -14.81 -8.14
CA ASP A 94 10.17 -14.60 -9.20
C ASP A 94 11.18 -13.49 -8.84
N GLN A 95 10.73 -12.44 -8.16
CA GLN A 95 11.63 -11.39 -7.65
C GLN A 95 12.55 -11.93 -6.55
N GLN A 96 12.07 -12.77 -5.65
CA GLN A 96 12.88 -13.43 -4.62
C GLN A 96 13.90 -14.39 -5.22
N ALA A 97 13.53 -15.09 -6.27
CA ALA A 97 14.41 -15.99 -7.03
C ALA A 97 15.44 -15.23 -7.89
N GLY A 98 15.30 -13.90 -8.04
CA GLY A 98 16.15 -13.08 -8.91
C GLY A 98 15.91 -13.29 -10.41
N THR A 99 14.80 -13.91 -10.79
CA THR A 99 14.40 -14.15 -12.18
C THR A 99 13.60 -13.00 -12.78
N LEU A 100 13.08 -12.10 -11.92
CA LEU A 100 12.37 -10.88 -12.29
C LEU A 100 12.98 -9.67 -11.58
N GLY A 101 13.19 -8.56 -12.33
CA GLY A 101 13.66 -7.27 -11.83
C GLY A 101 12.51 -6.32 -11.48
N GLY A 102 12.77 -5.01 -11.66
CA GLY A 102 11.81 -3.93 -11.37
C GLY A 102 11.76 -3.53 -9.90
N ALA A 103 10.79 -2.66 -9.55
CA ALA A 103 10.51 -2.34 -8.17
C ALA A 103 9.97 -3.58 -7.43
N ARG A 104 10.42 -3.80 -6.19
CA ARG A 104 9.93 -4.92 -5.38
C ARG A 104 8.44 -4.74 -5.09
N LEU A 105 7.65 -5.74 -5.41
CA LEU A 105 6.22 -5.76 -5.14
C LEU A 105 5.94 -6.31 -3.73
N HIS A 106 5.19 -5.55 -2.96
CA HIS A 106 4.46 -6.03 -1.79
C HIS A 106 2.97 -5.94 -2.07
N THR A 107 2.17 -6.79 -1.42
CA THR A 107 0.73 -6.86 -1.69
C THR A 107 -0.10 -6.98 -0.41
N ALA A 108 -1.21 -6.25 -0.36
CA ALA A 108 -2.29 -6.50 0.58
C ALA A 108 -3.39 -7.37 -0.04
N PHE A 109 -3.06 -8.11 -1.12
CA PHE A 109 -3.97 -8.99 -1.84
C PHE A 109 -5.30 -8.29 -2.17
N ARG A 110 -6.42 -8.90 -1.80
CA ARG A 110 -7.76 -8.33 -1.84
C ARG A 110 -8.09 -7.74 -0.47
N GLY A 111 -8.43 -6.47 -0.43
CA GLY A 111 -8.90 -5.88 0.82
C GLY A 111 -10.37 -6.15 1.08
N ILE A 112 -10.85 -5.79 2.27
CA ILE A 112 -12.22 -6.01 2.72
C ILE A 112 -12.99 -4.69 2.79
N ALA A 113 -14.24 -4.70 2.33
CA ALA A 113 -15.19 -3.58 2.38
C ALA A 113 -16.61 -4.11 2.64
N ARG A 114 -17.60 -3.23 2.72
CA ARG A 114 -19.00 -3.63 2.46
C ARG A 114 -19.14 -4.02 0.98
N PRO A 115 -20.11 -4.87 0.63
CA PRO A 115 -20.37 -5.18 -0.78
C PRO A 115 -20.46 -3.92 -1.64
N ASP A 116 -19.75 -3.89 -2.75
CA ASP A 116 -19.66 -2.78 -3.70
C ASP A 116 -19.07 -1.46 -3.16
N ALA A 117 -18.53 -1.45 -1.93
CA ALA A 117 -17.98 -0.27 -1.27
C ALA A 117 -16.43 -0.20 -1.25
N GLY A 118 -15.75 -1.05 -2.00
CA GLY A 118 -14.29 -1.13 -2.07
C GLY A 118 -13.62 0.13 -2.67
N PRO A 119 -12.64 -0.01 -3.56
CA PRO A 119 -11.90 1.10 -4.15
C PRO A 119 -12.80 2.19 -4.75
N GLY A 120 -12.30 3.44 -4.79
CA GLY A 120 -13.05 4.57 -5.31
C GLY A 120 -13.44 4.44 -6.79
N ALA A 121 -12.54 3.90 -7.62
CA ALA A 121 -12.83 3.68 -9.04
C ALA A 121 -13.80 2.50 -9.21
N PRO A 122 -14.94 2.69 -9.90
CA PRO A 122 -15.95 1.64 -10.07
C PRO A 122 -15.40 0.35 -10.70
N THR A 123 -14.48 0.47 -11.65
CA THR A 123 -13.82 -0.68 -12.31
C THR A 123 -12.98 -1.53 -11.37
N MET A 124 -12.50 -0.96 -10.27
CA MET A 124 -11.70 -1.67 -9.27
C MET A 124 -12.54 -2.26 -8.12
N ARG A 125 -13.79 -1.84 -7.94
CA ARG A 125 -14.63 -2.29 -6.81
C ARG A 125 -14.77 -3.81 -6.70
N PRO A 126 -14.90 -4.57 -7.81
CA PRO A 126 -15.00 -6.03 -7.74
C PRO A 126 -13.74 -6.74 -7.22
N THR A 127 -12.61 -6.03 -7.11
CA THR A 127 -11.38 -6.61 -6.56
C THR A 127 -11.45 -6.78 -5.04
N ALA A 128 -12.22 -5.95 -4.32
CA ALA A 128 -12.40 -6.09 -2.88
C ALA A 128 -13.33 -7.25 -2.52
N PHE A 129 -13.08 -7.85 -1.37
CA PHE A 129 -14.04 -8.74 -0.72
C PHE A 129 -15.15 -7.93 -0.06
N GLY A 130 -16.39 -8.42 -0.14
CA GLY A 130 -17.54 -7.81 0.52
C GLY A 130 -17.93 -8.57 1.78
N ALA A 131 -17.93 -7.92 2.95
CA ALA A 131 -18.40 -8.48 4.22
C ALA A 131 -19.70 -7.80 4.66
N SER A 132 -20.71 -8.59 5.03
CA SER A 132 -22.00 -8.13 5.53
C SER A 132 -22.25 -8.52 6.99
N THR A 133 -21.53 -9.52 7.48
CA THR A 133 -21.63 -10.05 8.86
C THR A 133 -20.23 -10.22 9.45
N GLU A 134 -20.16 -10.28 10.78
CA GLU A 134 -18.90 -10.57 11.49
C GLU A 134 -18.34 -11.94 11.09
N GLU A 135 -19.19 -12.96 10.90
CA GLU A 135 -18.77 -14.30 10.50
C GLU A 135 -18.10 -14.27 9.12
N GLU A 136 -18.70 -13.56 8.13
CA GLU A 136 -18.10 -13.36 6.81
C GLU A 136 -16.76 -12.59 6.92
N ALA A 137 -16.73 -11.51 7.73
CA ALA A 137 -15.54 -10.71 7.92
C ALA A 137 -14.37 -11.54 8.47
N ARG A 138 -14.58 -12.31 9.53
CA ARG A 138 -13.55 -13.19 10.10
C ARG A 138 -13.11 -14.30 9.13
N ALA A 139 -14.04 -14.87 8.36
CA ALA A 139 -13.72 -15.88 7.36
C ALA A 139 -12.83 -15.31 6.23
N LEU A 140 -13.09 -14.07 5.79
CA LEU A 140 -12.27 -13.39 4.79
C LEU A 140 -10.87 -13.05 5.31
N VAL A 141 -10.75 -12.66 6.59
CA VAL A 141 -9.44 -12.46 7.21
C VAL A 141 -8.64 -13.77 7.24
N ALA A 142 -9.28 -14.89 7.63
CA ALA A 142 -8.63 -16.20 7.63
C ALA A 142 -8.18 -16.60 6.21
N GLU A 143 -9.01 -16.37 5.18
CA GLU A 143 -8.64 -16.60 3.77
C GLU A 143 -7.42 -15.77 3.36
N ILE A 144 -7.38 -14.48 3.71
CA ILE A 144 -6.24 -13.60 3.42
C ILE A 144 -4.99 -14.06 4.17
N ALA A 145 -5.12 -14.46 5.43
CA ALA A 145 -4.00 -14.92 6.26
C ALA A 145 -3.37 -16.23 5.75
N GLU A 146 -4.13 -17.07 5.02
CA GLU A 146 -3.59 -18.27 4.35
C GLU A 146 -2.72 -17.93 3.14
N THR A 147 -2.77 -16.68 2.65
CA THR A 147 -1.91 -16.19 1.57
C THR A 147 -0.60 -15.65 2.12
N ASN A 148 0.28 -15.17 1.25
CA ASN A 148 1.49 -14.45 1.63
C ASN A 148 1.29 -12.93 1.55
N ALA A 149 0.09 -12.43 1.86
CA ALA A 149 -0.19 -11.00 1.90
C ALA A 149 0.66 -10.30 2.98
N ASP A 150 1.28 -9.18 2.62
CA ASP A 150 2.12 -8.40 3.55
C ASP A 150 1.28 -7.60 4.55
N PHE A 151 0.05 -7.25 4.17
CA PHE A 151 -0.88 -6.42 4.94
C PHE A 151 -2.33 -6.84 4.67
N LEU A 152 -3.23 -6.43 5.56
CA LEU A 152 -4.67 -6.46 5.30
C LEU A 152 -5.19 -5.04 5.03
N LYS A 153 -5.93 -4.84 3.94
CA LYS A 153 -6.54 -3.56 3.57
C LYS A 153 -8.03 -3.55 3.87
N ILE A 154 -8.54 -2.46 4.45
CA ILE A 154 -9.99 -2.21 4.58
C ILE A 154 -10.38 -0.85 3.99
N TRP A 155 -11.66 -0.71 3.55
CA TRP A 155 -12.23 0.56 3.12
C TRP A 155 -13.36 0.98 4.05
N VAL A 156 -13.15 2.09 4.77
CA VAL A 156 -14.12 2.71 5.67
C VAL A 156 -14.54 4.06 5.06
N ASP A 157 -15.45 3.98 4.09
CA ASP A 157 -15.93 5.15 3.33
C ASP A 157 -17.31 4.83 2.72
N ASP A 158 -18.26 5.74 2.82
CA ASP A 158 -19.60 5.60 2.26
C ASP A 158 -19.73 6.21 0.86
N ARG A 159 -18.65 6.75 0.30
CA ARG A 159 -18.62 7.41 -0.99
C ARG A 159 -19.65 8.52 -1.13
N GLY A 160 -19.79 9.34 -0.08
CA GLY A 160 -20.80 10.41 -0.02
C GLY A 160 -22.23 9.87 0.10
N GLY A 161 -22.42 8.77 0.79
CA GLY A 161 -23.71 8.11 1.03
C GLY A 161 -24.19 7.23 -0.14
N SER A 162 -23.32 6.94 -1.13
CA SER A 162 -23.68 6.11 -2.29
C SER A 162 -23.56 4.61 -2.05
N VAL A 163 -22.83 4.20 -1.01
CA VAL A 163 -22.63 2.81 -0.61
C VAL A 163 -22.72 2.69 0.90
N GLU A 164 -22.98 1.48 1.39
CA GLU A 164 -22.94 1.22 2.81
C GLU A 164 -21.49 1.20 3.32
N LYS A 165 -21.22 1.94 4.41
CA LYS A 165 -19.90 2.02 5.01
C LYS A 165 -19.59 0.77 5.85
N LEU A 166 -18.35 0.29 5.81
CA LEU A 166 -17.86 -0.72 6.74
C LEU A 166 -17.87 -0.12 8.16
N GLY A 167 -18.79 -0.55 9.00
CA GLY A 167 -18.98 -0.05 10.35
C GLY A 167 -18.06 -0.70 11.37
N ARG A 168 -18.05 -0.13 12.60
CA ARG A 168 -17.24 -0.64 13.72
C ARG A 168 -17.56 -2.08 14.09
N ASP A 169 -18.81 -2.48 13.92
CA ASP A 169 -19.33 -3.84 14.13
C ASP A 169 -18.67 -4.89 13.23
N LEU A 170 -18.09 -4.44 12.10
CA LEU A 170 -17.36 -5.31 11.17
C LEU A 170 -15.85 -5.06 11.21
N TYR A 171 -15.40 -3.78 11.15
CA TYR A 171 -13.95 -3.56 11.14
C TYR A 171 -13.27 -3.87 12.47
N GLY A 172 -13.97 -3.78 13.60
CA GLY A 172 -13.43 -4.22 14.89
C GLY A 172 -13.04 -5.70 14.88
N PRO A 173 -13.97 -6.62 14.58
CA PRO A 173 -13.65 -8.03 14.38
C PRO A 173 -12.62 -8.33 13.30
N ILE A 174 -12.55 -7.54 12.20
CA ILE A 174 -11.53 -7.67 11.17
C ILE A 174 -10.14 -7.37 11.75
N ILE A 175 -9.97 -6.26 12.48
CA ILE A 175 -8.70 -5.86 13.09
C ILE A 175 -8.24 -6.90 14.10
N GLU A 176 -9.16 -7.33 15.00
CA GLU A 176 -8.86 -8.36 15.98
C GLU A 176 -8.38 -9.66 15.31
N ALA A 177 -9.14 -10.17 14.34
CA ALA A 177 -8.78 -11.40 13.64
C ALA A 177 -7.47 -11.27 12.84
N ALA A 178 -7.20 -10.11 12.21
CA ALA A 178 -5.96 -9.87 11.49
C ALA A 178 -4.75 -9.92 12.43
N HIS A 179 -4.85 -9.33 13.62
CA HIS A 179 -3.80 -9.37 14.62
C HIS A 179 -3.55 -10.78 15.19
N GLU A 180 -4.58 -11.64 15.27
CA GLU A 180 -4.42 -13.06 15.62
C GLU A 180 -3.54 -13.81 14.61
N HIS A 181 -3.41 -13.29 13.39
CA HIS A 181 -2.60 -13.82 12.29
C HIS A 181 -1.33 -12.99 12.01
N ASP A 182 -0.93 -12.08 12.90
CA ASP A 182 0.22 -11.18 12.73
C ASP A 182 0.13 -10.26 11.48
N LEU A 183 -1.09 -10.00 10.96
CA LEU A 183 -1.34 -9.09 9.85
C LEU A 183 -1.67 -7.69 10.34
N GLN A 184 -0.91 -6.70 9.88
CA GLN A 184 -1.23 -5.29 10.09
C GLN A 184 -2.38 -4.83 9.20
N VAL A 185 -3.31 -4.04 9.77
CA VAL A 185 -4.49 -3.53 9.08
C VAL A 185 -4.31 -2.09 8.65
N ILE A 186 -4.47 -1.83 7.36
CA ILE A 186 -4.39 -0.50 6.77
C ILE A 186 -5.78 -0.07 6.30
N ALA A 187 -6.30 1.02 6.86
CA ALA A 187 -7.62 1.52 6.54
C ALA A 187 -7.59 2.68 5.54
N HIS A 188 -8.40 2.58 4.46
CA HIS A 188 -8.84 3.75 3.71
C HIS A 188 -9.85 4.50 4.55
N ILE A 189 -9.67 5.81 4.71
CA ILE A 189 -10.59 6.69 5.45
C ILE A 189 -10.96 7.92 4.62
N PHE A 190 -12.10 8.51 4.96
CA PHE A 190 -12.50 9.83 4.46
C PHE A 190 -12.85 10.78 5.61
N PHE A 191 -13.53 10.29 6.65
CA PHE A 191 -14.04 11.06 7.78
C PHE A 191 -13.09 11.02 8.98
N ALA A 192 -12.90 12.16 9.66
CA ALA A 192 -12.09 12.24 10.88
C ALA A 192 -12.69 11.42 12.04
N GLU A 193 -14.02 11.35 12.10
CA GLU A 193 -14.71 10.52 13.10
C GLU A 193 -14.42 9.02 12.93
N ASP A 194 -14.37 8.53 11.68
CA ASP A 194 -13.98 7.14 11.41
C ASP A 194 -12.52 6.88 11.80
N ALA A 195 -11.64 7.86 11.57
CA ALA A 195 -10.25 7.76 12.00
C ALA A 195 -10.10 7.59 13.51
N ARG A 196 -10.85 8.37 14.33
CA ARG A 196 -10.87 8.23 15.79
C ARG A 196 -11.29 6.83 16.21
N GLN A 197 -12.42 6.38 15.67
CA GLN A 197 -12.97 5.07 16.02
C GLN A 197 -12.08 3.90 15.59
N LEU A 198 -11.34 4.05 14.48
CA LEU A 198 -10.36 3.06 14.00
C LEU A 198 -9.12 3.03 14.88
N VAL A 199 -8.61 4.19 15.34
CA VAL A 199 -7.52 4.25 16.34
C VAL A 199 -7.93 3.50 17.61
N ASP A 200 -9.14 3.78 18.12
CA ASP A 200 -9.70 3.07 19.30
C ASP A 200 -9.88 1.56 19.07
N ALA A 201 -10.06 1.14 17.83
CA ALA A 201 -10.18 -0.28 17.47
C ALA A 201 -8.83 -0.97 17.24
N GLY A 202 -7.73 -0.22 17.27
CA GLY A 202 -6.38 -0.76 17.13
C GLY A 202 -5.89 -0.88 15.68
N VAL A 203 -6.37 -0.04 14.76
CA VAL A 203 -5.85 -0.01 13.38
C VAL A 203 -4.36 0.32 13.36
N ASP A 204 -3.58 -0.31 12.47
CA ASP A 204 -2.14 -0.09 12.39
C ASP A 204 -1.77 1.11 11.51
N GLY A 205 -2.56 1.40 10.47
CA GLY A 205 -2.24 2.49 9.57
C GLY A 205 -3.40 3.06 8.77
N PHE A 206 -3.22 4.32 8.33
CA PHE A 206 -4.15 5.00 7.43
C PHE A 206 -3.56 5.17 6.03
N ALA A 207 -4.32 4.75 5.03
CA ALA A 207 -3.98 4.89 3.62
C ALA A 207 -4.22 6.30 3.04
N HIS A 208 -4.88 7.18 3.80
CA HIS A 208 -5.13 8.59 3.49
C HIS A 208 -5.23 9.40 4.78
N LEU A 209 -5.26 10.73 4.65
CA LEU A 209 -5.73 11.62 5.72
C LEU A 209 -7.26 11.72 5.70
N ALA A 210 -7.86 12.10 6.82
CA ALA A 210 -9.23 12.58 6.83
C ALA A 210 -9.37 13.80 5.90
N ARG A 211 -10.50 13.92 5.20
CA ARG A 211 -10.69 14.93 4.15
C ARG A 211 -11.99 15.71 4.29
N ASP A 212 -12.84 15.33 5.23
CA ASP A 212 -14.10 16.02 5.56
C ASP A 212 -13.88 17.26 6.40
N VAL A 213 -12.99 17.18 7.38
CA VAL A 213 -12.61 18.28 8.28
C VAL A 213 -11.10 18.26 8.52
N GLU A 214 -10.57 19.37 9.05
CA GLU A 214 -9.20 19.44 9.55
C GLU A 214 -9.02 18.50 10.75
N MET A 215 -7.94 17.72 10.75
CA MET A 215 -7.60 16.84 11.87
C MET A 215 -7.15 17.71 13.04
N ASP A 216 -7.84 17.60 14.16
CA ASP A 216 -7.49 18.34 15.37
C ASP A 216 -6.34 17.69 16.16
N ASP A 217 -5.82 18.46 17.12
CA ASP A 217 -4.68 18.02 17.94
C ASP A 217 -4.98 16.74 18.74
N GLU A 218 -6.25 16.50 19.11
CA GLU A 218 -6.67 15.30 19.85
C GLU A 218 -6.54 14.05 18.97
N LEU A 219 -7.02 14.09 17.73
CA LEU A 219 -6.86 12.97 16.79
C LEU A 219 -5.39 12.74 16.45
N VAL A 220 -4.62 13.81 16.23
CA VAL A 220 -3.17 13.69 15.96
C VAL A 220 -2.45 13.07 17.16
N ALA A 221 -2.79 13.48 18.39
CA ALA A 221 -2.21 12.91 19.61
C ALA A 221 -2.57 11.41 19.75
N ALA A 222 -3.81 11.02 19.48
CA ALA A 222 -4.25 9.63 19.52
C ALA A 222 -3.51 8.76 18.48
N ILE A 223 -3.33 9.25 17.24
CA ILE A 223 -2.56 8.58 16.20
C ILE A 223 -1.11 8.32 16.67
N VAL A 224 -0.48 9.31 17.31
CA VAL A 224 0.89 9.18 17.82
C VAL A 224 0.95 8.24 19.03
N GLU A 225 0.01 8.34 19.96
CA GLU A 225 -0.04 7.52 21.18
C GLU A 225 -0.21 6.03 20.87
N HIS A 226 -1.01 5.73 19.85
CA HIS A 226 -1.28 4.35 19.41
C HIS A 226 -0.31 3.84 18.32
N ASP A 227 0.73 4.62 17.99
CA ASP A 227 1.75 4.26 16.99
C ASP A 227 1.16 3.95 15.60
N VAL A 228 0.05 4.63 15.23
CA VAL A 228 -0.60 4.44 13.93
C VAL A 228 0.18 5.16 12.85
N PHE A 229 0.67 4.45 11.83
CA PHE A 229 1.35 5.10 10.71
C PHE A 229 0.36 5.71 9.71
N VAL A 230 0.80 6.75 9.01
CA VAL A 230 -0.06 7.48 8.06
C VAL A 230 0.62 7.60 6.71
N MET A 231 -0.09 7.22 5.65
CA MET A 231 0.29 7.45 4.26
C MET A 231 -0.55 8.62 3.72
N PRO A 232 -0.08 9.87 3.76
CA PRO A 232 -0.94 11.04 3.56
C PRO A 232 -1.52 11.18 2.15
N ASN A 233 -0.85 10.67 1.13
CA ASN A 233 -1.30 10.73 -0.27
C ASN A 233 -1.78 12.15 -0.67
N LEU A 234 -0.95 13.17 -0.43
CA LEU A 234 -1.32 14.58 -0.53
C LEU A 234 -1.94 14.95 -1.88
N ALA A 235 -1.47 14.36 -2.99
CA ALA A 235 -2.01 14.59 -4.32
C ALA A 235 -3.50 14.20 -4.47
N VAL A 236 -3.96 13.22 -3.70
CA VAL A 236 -5.39 12.83 -3.69
C VAL A 236 -6.24 13.93 -3.05
N SER A 237 -5.73 14.55 -1.98
CA SER A 237 -6.41 15.65 -1.29
C SER A 237 -6.43 16.93 -2.14
N GLU A 238 -5.40 17.20 -2.94
CA GLU A 238 -5.32 18.37 -3.80
C GLU A 238 -6.23 18.28 -5.03
N ARG A 239 -6.39 17.09 -5.63
CA ARG A 239 -7.26 16.90 -6.81
C ARG A 239 -8.70 17.35 -6.59
N GLY A 240 -9.21 17.30 -5.36
CA GLY A 240 -10.55 17.78 -5.01
C GLY A 240 -10.64 19.31 -4.85
N ARG A 241 -9.51 19.99 -4.57
CA ARG A 241 -9.47 21.44 -4.35
C ARG A 241 -9.11 22.25 -5.60
N ASN A 242 -8.34 21.67 -6.50
CA ASN A 242 -7.78 22.34 -7.69
C ASN A 242 -8.35 21.79 -9.00
N ALA A 243 -9.60 21.34 -9.01
CA ALA A 243 -10.28 20.85 -10.21
C ALA A 243 -10.73 22.01 -11.13
N GLU A 244 -9.93 23.07 -11.27
CA GLU A 244 -10.04 23.90 -12.47
C GLU A 244 -9.30 23.17 -13.61
N PRO A 245 -9.97 22.87 -14.72
CA PRO A 245 -9.29 22.29 -15.87
C PRO A 245 -8.18 23.27 -16.33
N PRO A 246 -7.02 22.77 -16.76
CA PRO A 246 -6.01 23.62 -17.36
C PRO A 246 -6.63 24.39 -18.54
N ALA A 247 -6.43 25.70 -18.55
CA ALA A 247 -6.92 26.59 -19.60
C ALA A 247 -6.31 26.23 -20.97
#